data_9de3463f1b11611a2f3e5fd328bbd269
#
_entry.id   9de3463f1b11611a2f3e5fd328bbd269
#
_cell.length_a   1.000
_cell.length_b   1.000
_cell.length_c   1.000
_cell.angle_alpha   90.00
_cell.angle_beta   90.00
_cell.angle_gamma   90.00
#
_symmetry.space_group_name_H-M   'P 1'
#
loop_
_entity.id
_entity.type
_entity.pdbx_description
1 polymer ?
#
loop_
_entity_poly.entity_id
_entity_poly.type
_entity_poly.pdbx_seq_one_letter_code
_entity_poly.pdbx_strand_id
1 'polypeptide(L)'
;GARGNSGVITSLLFRGFSKALEGKKEADAADIVAALQKGVEGAYKAVMKPTEGTILTVARVASEEAAASDAADVPALWDVVLTAGQKALEDTPNLLPVLKKAGVVDAGGQGIMVIFEGMGKVFHGEAIIAGGEAAPNKAKLSTENAGKGVFTDDLMKVEDITNGYCTQFLINKNEGASAAKMRAFAESNGDSVVCIEDDDVINLHVHTADPGKILSEAIKYGYLTNFKIENMHEQFLARQKQGKSLEKQASAEKAPSQASEFIYAAVDPSRDYGFVAVAAGEGLKAVFTDLAADAVVSGGQTMNPSTEDILAAIQSVPAKTVFVLPNNKNIIM
;
A
#
# COMPACT_ATOMS: atom_id res chain seq x y z
N GLY A 1 -11.02 -0.96 -5.22
CA GLY A 1 -10.05 -1.04 -6.28
C GLY A 1 -8.66 -0.64 -5.80
N ALA A 2 -7.64 -1.26 -6.37
CA ALA A 2 -6.24 -0.97 -6.06
C ALA A 2 -5.90 0.48 -6.45
N ARG A 3 -5.08 1.14 -5.63
CA ARG A 3 -4.64 2.52 -5.85
C ARG A 3 -3.11 2.59 -5.81
N GLY A 4 -2.54 3.53 -6.59
CA GLY A 4 -1.10 3.67 -6.73
C GLY A 4 -0.44 2.51 -7.47
N ASN A 5 0.83 2.68 -7.87
CA ASN A 5 1.56 1.68 -8.67
C ASN A 5 1.67 0.32 -7.96
N SER A 6 2.09 0.31 -6.70
CA SER A 6 2.24 -0.94 -5.94
C SER A 6 0.90 -1.68 -5.76
N GLY A 7 -0.18 -0.95 -5.46
CA GLY A 7 -1.51 -1.57 -5.33
C GLY A 7 -2.02 -2.15 -6.65
N VAL A 8 -1.79 -1.46 -7.77
CA VAL A 8 -2.14 -1.95 -9.11
C VAL A 8 -1.33 -3.19 -9.47
N ILE A 9 -0.01 -3.18 -9.26
CA ILE A 9 0.87 -4.32 -9.53
C ILE A 9 0.45 -5.53 -8.69
N THR A 10 0.22 -5.34 -7.38
CA THR A 10 -0.26 -6.42 -6.49
C THR A 10 -1.59 -6.99 -6.97
N SER A 11 -2.54 -6.12 -7.37
CA SER A 11 -3.83 -6.56 -7.93
C SER A 11 -3.67 -7.41 -9.19
N LEU A 12 -2.72 -7.07 -10.06
CA LEU A 12 -2.44 -7.82 -11.29
C LEU A 12 -1.76 -9.16 -11.01
N LEU A 13 -0.83 -9.20 -10.05
CA LEU A 13 -0.20 -10.44 -9.59
C LEU A 13 -1.27 -11.44 -9.14
N PHE A 14 -2.16 -11.02 -8.23
CA PHE A 14 -3.23 -11.90 -7.73
C PHE A 14 -4.32 -12.19 -8.75
N ARG A 15 -4.59 -11.30 -9.68
CA ARG A 15 -5.53 -11.55 -10.79
C ARG A 15 -5.01 -12.64 -11.73
N GLY A 16 -3.73 -12.57 -12.13
CA GLY A 16 -3.12 -13.59 -12.94
C GLY A 16 -3.05 -14.94 -12.22
N PHE A 17 -2.71 -14.92 -10.93
CA PHE A 17 -2.72 -16.07 -10.05
C PHE A 17 -4.12 -16.73 -10.00
N SER A 18 -5.16 -15.95 -9.75
CA SER A 18 -6.54 -16.43 -9.71
C SER A 18 -6.99 -17.01 -11.04
N LYS A 19 -6.67 -16.35 -12.18
CA LYS A 19 -7.04 -16.86 -13.52
C LYS A 19 -6.40 -18.20 -13.84
N ALA A 20 -5.19 -18.47 -13.38
CA ALA A 20 -4.53 -19.76 -13.60
C ALA A 20 -5.18 -20.91 -12.82
N LEU A 21 -5.84 -20.59 -11.72
CA LEU A 21 -6.54 -21.56 -10.86
C LEU A 21 -8.05 -21.64 -11.15
N GLU A 22 -8.53 -20.90 -12.15
CA GLU A 22 -9.96 -20.87 -12.47
C GLU A 22 -10.51 -22.26 -12.80
N GLY A 23 -11.63 -22.62 -12.15
CA GLY A 23 -12.28 -23.92 -12.31
C GLY A 23 -11.63 -25.08 -11.54
N LYS A 24 -10.49 -24.88 -10.88
CA LYS A 24 -9.82 -25.91 -10.07
C LYS A 24 -10.43 -25.95 -8.65
N LYS A 25 -10.71 -27.14 -8.16
CA LYS A 25 -11.16 -27.38 -6.79
C LYS A 25 -10.01 -27.62 -5.83
N GLU A 26 -8.91 -28.16 -6.35
CA GLU A 26 -7.67 -28.44 -5.65
C GLU A 26 -6.52 -27.99 -6.55
N ALA A 27 -5.42 -27.59 -5.96
CA ALA A 27 -4.23 -27.16 -6.66
C ALA A 27 -2.99 -27.85 -6.07
N ASP A 28 -2.15 -28.39 -6.93
CA ASP A 28 -0.85 -28.93 -6.54
C ASP A 28 0.30 -27.92 -6.69
N ALA A 29 1.54 -28.33 -6.42
CA ALA A 29 2.69 -27.46 -6.55
C ALA A 29 2.87 -26.91 -7.96
N ALA A 30 2.63 -27.71 -9.00
CA ALA A 30 2.76 -27.29 -10.39
C ALA A 30 1.70 -26.23 -10.76
N ASP A 31 0.49 -26.38 -10.25
CA ASP A 31 -0.59 -25.40 -10.41
C ASP A 31 -0.24 -24.06 -9.77
N ILE A 32 0.36 -24.09 -8.58
CA ILE A 32 0.79 -22.87 -7.87
C ILE A 32 1.94 -22.19 -8.63
N VAL A 33 2.91 -22.95 -9.16
CA VAL A 33 3.97 -22.39 -10.03
C VAL A 33 3.36 -21.69 -11.25
N ALA A 34 2.45 -22.36 -11.96
CA ALA A 34 1.78 -21.76 -13.12
C ALA A 34 0.99 -20.50 -12.75
N ALA A 35 0.37 -20.49 -11.57
CA ALA A 35 -0.37 -19.34 -11.07
C ALA A 35 0.55 -18.16 -10.76
N LEU A 36 1.70 -18.39 -10.12
CA LEU A 36 2.72 -17.36 -9.86
C LEU A 36 3.26 -16.77 -11.17
N GLN A 37 3.63 -17.63 -12.12
CA GLN A 37 4.14 -17.20 -13.44
C GLN A 37 3.11 -16.35 -14.18
N LYS A 38 1.83 -16.77 -14.16
CA LYS A 38 0.74 -16.02 -14.81
C LYS A 38 0.50 -14.66 -14.17
N GLY A 39 0.63 -14.58 -12.85
CA GLY A 39 0.58 -13.32 -12.11
C GLY A 39 1.70 -12.37 -12.50
N VAL A 40 2.93 -12.86 -12.53
CA VAL A 40 4.12 -12.09 -12.91
C VAL A 40 4.01 -11.62 -14.37
N GLU A 41 3.66 -12.51 -15.30
CA GLU A 41 3.44 -12.16 -16.70
C GLU A 41 2.43 -11.00 -16.84
N GLY A 42 1.29 -11.11 -16.16
CA GLY A 42 0.26 -10.07 -16.16
C GLY A 42 0.74 -8.73 -15.63
N ALA A 43 1.51 -8.75 -14.53
CA ALA A 43 2.06 -7.53 -13.93
C ALA A 43 3.10 -6.87 -14.83
N TYR A 44 4.04 -7.64 -15.41
CA TYR A 44 5.05 -7.11 -16.33
C TYR A 44 4.45 -6.55 -17.61
N LYS A 45 3.43 -7.19 -18.17
CA LYS A 45 2.72 -6.69 -19.38
C LYS A 45 2.00 -5.36 -19.15
N ALA A 46 1.55 -5.12 -17.93
CA ALA A 46 0.81 -3.90 -17.61
C ALA A 46 1.72 -2.70 -17.32
N VAL A 47 2.96 -2.96 -16.92
CA VAL A 47 3.97 -1.92 -16.62
C VAL A 47 4.87 -1.75 -17.83
N MET A 48 4.81 -0.60 -18.48
CA MET A 48 5.53 -0.32 -19.73
C MET A 48 7.05 -0.39 -19.67
N LYS A 49 7.60 0.12 -18.56
CA LYS A 49 9.04 0.08 -18.29
C LYS A 49 9.20 -0.58 -16.92
N PRO A 50 9.16 -1.91 -16.86
CA PRO A 50 9.39 -2.60 -15.61
C PRO A 50 10.76 -2.18 -15.07
N THR A 51 10.76 -1.65 -13.86
CA THR A 51 11.99 -1.24 -13.19
C THR A 51 12.43 -2.37 -12.29
N GLU A 52 13.63 -2.89 -12.52
CA GLU A 52 14.23 -3.89 -11.66
C GLU A 52 14.65 -3.25 -10.31
N GLY A 53 14.70 -4.06 -9.26
CA GLY A 53 14.88 -3.60 -7.89
C GLY A 53 13.58 -3.14 -7.21
N THR A 54 12.43 -3.61 -7.70
CA THR A 54 11.10 -3.27 -7.19
C THR A 54 10.28 -4.52 -6.86
N ILE A 55 9.03 -4.33 -6.40
CA ILE A 55 8.04 -5.40 -6.19
C ILE A 55 7.96 -6.39 -7.38
N LEU A 56 8.16 -5.90 -8.61
CA LEU A 56 8.16 -6.76 -9.81
C LEU A 56 9.31 -7.75 -9.78
N THR A 57 10.51 -7.30 -9.42
CA THR A 57 11.70 -8.15 -9.30
C THR A 57 11.52 -9.22 -8.24
N VAL A 58 11.00 -8.84 -7.06
CA VAL A 58 10.77 -9.76 -5.96
C VAL A 58 9.78 -10.86 -6.37
N ALA A 59 8.65 -10.48 -6.97
CA ALA A 59 7.65 -11.44 -7.44
C ALA A 59 8.19 -12.34 -8.57
N ARG A 60 8.96 -11.79 -9.51
CA ARG A 60 9.55 -12.54 -10.62
C ARG A 60 10.56 -13.57 -10.12
N VAL A 61 11.54 -13.16 -9.33
CA VAL A 61 12.58 -14.06 -8.81
C VAL A 61 11.96 -15.17 -7.98
N ALA A 62 11.01 -14.84 -7.09
CA ALA A 62 10.30 -15.84 -6.30
C ALA A 62 9.58 -16.88 -7.20
N SER A 63 8.96 -16.42 -8.29
CA SER A 63 8.26 -17.30 -9.25
C SER A 63 9.23 -18.14 -10.09
N GLU A 64 10.37 -17.59 -10.50
CA GLU A 64 11.40 -18.30 -11.29
C GLU A 64 12.06 -19.41 -10.46
N GLU A 65 12.43 -19.13 -9.22
CA GLU A 65 13.03 -20.12 -8.32
C GLU A 65 12.03 -21.21 -7.92
N ALA A 66 10.76 -20.83 -7.71
CA ALA A 66 9.69 -21.80 -7.50
C ALA A 66 9.55 -22.77 -8.70
N ALA A 67 9.60 -22.24 -9.92
CA ALA A 67 9.51 -23.03 -11.15
C ALA A 67 10.74 -23.93 -11.39
N ALA A 68 11.90 -23.53 -10.88
CA ALA A 68 13.14 -24.29 -10.99
C ALA A 68 13.29 -25.34 -9.86
N SER A 69 12.41 -25.33 -8.86
CA SER A 69 12.47 -26.23 -7.72
C SER A 69 11.83 -27.58 -7.99
N ASP A 70 12.32 -28.62 -7.31
CA ASP A 70 11.73 -29.96 -7.30
C ASP A 70 10.85 -30.17 -6.05
N ALA A 71 10.18 -29.11 -5.58
CA ALA A 71 9.35 -29.17 -4.39
C ALA A 71 8.18 -30.15 -4.56
N ALA A 72 8.05 -31.07 -3.60
CA ALA A 72 7.10 -32.18 -3.69
C ALA A 72 5.64 -31.77 -3.44
N ASP A 73 5.42 -30.69 -2.70
CA ASP A 73 4.12 -30.21 -2.28
C ASP A 73 4.06 -28.68 -2.17
N VAL A 74 2.88 -28.15 -1.94
CA VAL A 74 2.66 -26.69 -1.86
C VAL A 74 3.39 -26.04 -0.68
N PRO A 75 3.42 -26.60 0.55
CA PRO A 75 4.20 -26.02 1.64
C PRO A 75 5.69 -25.90 1.30
N ALA A 76 6.32 -26.97 0.84
CA ALA A 76 7.74 -26.97 0.46
C ALA A 76 8.03 -26.00 -0.69
N LEU A 77 7.15 -25.93 -1.70
CA LEU A 77 7.24 -24.95 -2.78
C LEU A 77 7.20 -23.54 -2.24
N TRP A 78 6.29 -23.28 -1.28
CA TRP A 78 6.13 -21.94 -0.74
C TRP A 78 7.32 -21.49 0.10
N ASP A 79 8.02 -22.39 0.76
CA ASP A 79 9.29 -22.10 1.43
C ASP A 79 10.36 -21.63 0.44
N VAL A 80 10.39 -22.20 -0.77
CA VAL A 80 11.25 -21.73 -1.86
C VAL A 80 10.86 -20.32 -2.28
N VAL A 81 9.56 -20.05 -2.47
CA VAL A 81 9.02 -18.71 -2.81
C VAL A 81 9.46 -17.68 -1.77
N LEU A 82 9.32 -18.00 -0.48
CA LEU A 82 9.69 -17.10 0.61
C LEU A 82 11.20 -16.84 0.64
N THR A 83 11.99 -17.89 0.53
CA THR A 83 13.47 -17.78 0.56
C THR A 83 13.99 -16.96 -0.62
N ALA A 84 13.51 -17.25 -1.82
CA ALA A 84 13.92 -16.56 -3.04
C ALA A 84 13.45 -15.10 -3.06
N GLY A 85 12.19 -14.87 -2.65
CA GLY A 85 11.62 -13.53 -2.56
C GLY A 85 12.36 -12.66 -1.55
N GLN A 86 12.70 -13.20 -0.37
CA GLN A 86 13.45 -12.47 0.64
C GLN A 86 14.84 -12.07 0.14
N LYS A 87 15.55 -13.00 -0.50
CA LYS A 87 16.86 -12.73 -1.12
C LYS A 87 16.76 -11.65 -2.20
N ALA A 88 15.75 -11.72 -3.06
CA ALA A 88 15.51 -10.70 -4.09
C ALA A 88 15.17 -9.34 -3.49
N LEU A 89 14.43 -9.30 -2.39
CA LEU A 89 14.12 -8.07 -1.66
C LEU A 89 15.40 -7.42 -1.11
N GLU A 90 16.27 -8.19 -0.48
CA GLU A 90 17.55 -7.73 0.06
C GLU A 90 18.49 -7.21 -1.03
N ASP A 91 18.37 -7.72 -2.26
CA ASP A 91 19.17 -7.30 -3.42
C ASP A 91 18.61 -6.08 -4.15
N THR A 92 17.39 -5.62 -3.84
CA THR A 92 16.77 -4.45 -4.50
C THR A 92 17.64 -3.19 -4.47
N PRO A 93 18.42 -2.86 -3.39
CA PRO A 93 19.31 -1.70 -3.40
C PRO A 93 20.47 -1.80 -4.40
N ASN A 94 20.86 -3.02 -4.78
CA ASN A 94 21.93 -3.21 -5.77
C ASN A 94 21.43 -3.01 -7.21
N LEU A 95 20.14 -3.23 -7.42
CA LEU A 95 19.48 -3.06 -8.73
C LEU A 95 18.98 -1.64 -8.95
N LEU A 96 18.60 -0.93 -7.89
CA LEU A 96 18.04 0.40 -7.97
C LEU A 96 18.89 1.40 -7.17
N PRO A 97 19.69 2.26 -7.84
CA PRO A 97 20.65 3.16 -7.19
C PRO A 97 20.05 4.09 -6.14
N VAL A 98 18.78 4.48 -6.30
CA VAL A 98 18.08 5.33 -5.34
C VAL A 98 17.89 4.63 -4.00
N LEU A 99 17.58 3.33 -4.01
CA LEU A 99 17.43 2.52 -2.79
C LEU A 99 18.78 2.30 -2.11
N LYS A 100 19.85 2.07 -2.91
CA LYS A 100 21.22 1.95 -2.39
C LYS A 100 21.67 3.23 -1.70
N LYS A 101 21.39 4.37 -2.30
CA LYS A 101 21.73 5.68 -1.72
C LYS A 101 20.94 5.97 -0.44
N ALA A 102 19.69 5.51 -0.37
CA ALA A 102 18.84 5.64 0.80
C ALA A 102 19.14 4.59 1.90
N GLY A 103 19.86 3.51 1.58
CA GLY A 103 20.16 2.42 2.51
C GLY A 103 18.92 1.59 2.89
N VAL A 104 17.95 1.48 1.98
CA VAL A 104 16.67 0.78 2.21
C VAL A 104 16.37 -0.21 1.09
N VAL A 105 15.52 -1.20 1.37
CA VAL A 105 14.95 -2.10 0.37
C VAL A 105 13.68 -1.50 -0.25
N ASP A 106 13.18 -2.12 -1.34
CA ASP A 106 11.93 -1.67 -1.96
C ASP A 106 10.72 -1.92 -1.05
N ALA A 107 9.99 -0.86 -0.72
CA ALA A 107 8.83 -0.93 0.16
C ALA A 107 7.68 -1.76 -0.44
N GLY A 108 7.51 -1.73 -1.78
CA GLY A 108 6.53 -2.56 -2.49
C GLY A 108 6.89 -4.04 -2.43
N GLY A 109 8.18 -4.36 -2.62
CA GLY A 109 8.73 -5.70 -2.46
C GLY A 109 8.59 -6.22 -1.04
N GLN A 110 8.84 -5.39 -0.05
CA GLN A 110 8.62 -5.76 1.35
C GLN A 110 7.14 -6.04 1.62
N GLY A 111 6.23 -5.23 1.08
CA GLY A 111 4.79 -5.43 1.22
C GLY A 111 4.30 -6.75 0.63
N ILE A 112 4.77 -7.15 -0.56
CA ILE A 112 4.40 -8.44 -1.15
C ILE A 112 4.95 -9.62 -0.35
N MET A 113 6.15 -9.50 0.24
CA MET A 113 6.72 -10.53 1.09
C MET A 113 5.89 -10.78 2.35
N VAL A 114 5.36 -9.73 2.98
CA VAL A 114 4.43 -9.88 4.13
C VAL A 114 3.18 -10.67 3.74
N ILE A 115 2.64 -10.42 2.53
CA ILE A 115 1.50 -11.19 2.00
C ILE A 115 1.90 -12.65 1.78
N PHE A 116 3.06 -12.90 1.16
CA PHE A 116 3.56 -14.26 0.91
C PHE A 116 3.84 -15.02 2.21
N GLU A 117 4.37 -14.38 3.24
CA GLU A 117 4.53 -14.96 4.59
C GLU A 117 3.18 -15.38 5.18
N GLY A 118 2.16 -14.53 5.06
CA GLY A 118 0.80 -14.85 5.49
C GLY A 118 0.22 -16.07 4.75
N MET A 119 0.43 -16.15 3.42
CA MET A 119 0.03 -17.31 2.62
C MET A 119 0.79 -18.58 3.04
N GLY A 120 2.10 -18.46 3.29
CA GLY A 120 2.94 -19.58 3.75
C GLY A 120 2.41 -20.21 5.03
N LYS A 121 2.02 -19.42 6.01
CA LYS A 121 1.41 -19.91 7.25
C LYS A 121 0.18 -20.77 6.98
N VAL A 122 -0.68 -20.32 6.07
CA VAL A 122 -1.90 -21.06 5.70
C VAL A 122 -1.53 -22.37 4.98
N PHE A 123 -0.57 -22.36 4.07
CA PHE A 123 -0.11 -23.57 3.38
C PHE A 123 0.55 -24.59 4.33
N HIS A 124 1.18 -24.13 5.40
CA HIS A 124 1.68 -24.98 6.49
C HIS A 124 0.61 -25.43 7.48
N GLY A 125 -0.67 -25.09 7.23
CA GLY A 125 -1.80 -25.56 8.05
C GLY A 125 -2.07 -24.70 9.29
N GLU A 126 -1.49 -23.51 9.40
CA GLU A 126 -1.86 -22.56 10.44
C GLU A 126 -3.29 -22.05 10.19
N ALA A 127 -4.08 -21.96 11.26
CA ALA A 127 -5.46 -21.48 11.15
C ALA A 127 -5.50 -20.03 10.69
N ILE A 128 -6.37 -19.73 9.74
CA ILE A 128 -6.70 -18.35 9.37
C ILE A 128 -7.35 -17.71 10.61
N ILE A 129 -6.74 -16.68 11.16
CA ILE A 129 -7.34 -15.90 12.23
C ILE A 129 -8.49 -15.10 11.58
N ALA A 130 -9.70 -15.63 11.68
CA ALA A 130 -10.90 -14.88 11.34
C ALA A 130 -10.94 -13.67 12.27
N GLY A 131 -10.89 -12.45 11.67
CA GLY A 131 -10.70 -11.20 12.39
C GLY A 131 -11.53 -11.07 13.65
N GLY A 132 -10.88 -11.05 14.79
CA GLY A 132 -11.55 -10.98 16.09
C GLY A 132 -10.65 -11.07 17.30
N GLU A 133 -9.48 -11.68 17.23
CA GLU A 133 -8.54 -11.66 18.36
C GLU A 133 -7.09 -11.82 17.85
N ALA A 134 -6.47 -10.70 17.53
CA ALA A 134 -5.03 -10.68 17.31
C ALA A 134 -4.33 -10.89 18.67
N ALA A 135 -3.95 -12.12 18.97
CA ALA A 135 -2.92 -12.35 19.97
C ALA A 135 -1.66 -11.56 19.53
N PRO A 136 -0.96 -10.88 20.45
CA PRO A 136 0.21 -10.10 20.09
C PRO A 136 1.30 -11.07 19.63
N ASN A 137 1.39 -11.27 18.32
CA ASN A 137 2.45 -12.05 17.73
C ASN A 137 3.72 -11.23 17.86
N LYS A 138 4.54 -11.55 18.86
CA LYS A 138 5.92 -11.07 19.00
C LYS A 138 6.78 -11.70 17.91
N ALA A 139 6.43 -11.51 16.67
CA ALA A 139 7.42 -11.58 15.61
C ALA A 139 8.34 -10.36 15.86
N LYS A 140 9.53 -10.63 16.35
CA LYS A 140 10.63 -9.68 16.29
C LYS A 140 10.92 -9.40 14.81
N LEU A 141 10.09 -8.54 14.17
CA LEU A 141 10.62 -7.74 13.09
C LEU A 141 11.77 -6.98 13.72
N SER A 142 12.95 -7.10 13.16
CA SER A 142 14.09 -6.28 13.53
C SER A 142 13.74 -4.83 13.16
N THR A 143 13.05 -4.16 14.08
CA THR A 143 12.58 -2.77 13.96
C THR A 143 13.71 -1.75 14.06
N GLU A 144 14.96 -2.18 14.04
CA GLU A 144 16.08 -1.22 14.06
C GLU A 144 16.18 -0.36 12.79
N ASN A 145 15.53 -0.75 11.69
CA ASN A 145 15.49 0.05 10.45
C ASN A 145 14.07 0.43 9.97
N ALA A 146 13.01 0.01 10.60
CA ALA A 146 11.64 0.33 10.17
C ALA A 146 11.24 1.80 10.47
N GLY A 147 11.99 2.52 11.27
CA GLY A 147 11.74 3.93 11.64
C GLY A 147 12.42 4.96 10.75
N LYS A 148 13.27 4.54 9.81
CA LYS A 148 13.89 5.41 8.81
C LYS A 148 13.41 5.02 7.42
N GLY A 149 12.12 5.12 7.18
CA GLY A 149 11.60 5.22 5.83
C GLY A 149 12.14 6.50 5.20
N VAL A 150 13.36 6.48 4.69
CA VAL A 150 13.82 7.49 3.76
C VAL A 150 12.98 7.26 2.51
N PHE A 151 11.90 8.03 2.40
CA PHE A 151 11.13 8.08 1.17
C PHE A 151 12.10 8.48 0.06
N THR A 152 12.07 7.78 -1.06
CA THR A 152 12.88 8.07 -2.25
C THR A 152 12.73 9.52 -2.75
N ASP A 153 11.70 10.21 -2.29
CA ASP A 153 11.41 11.62 -2.54
C ASP A 153 12.45 12.60 -1.93
N ASP A 154 13.18 12.23 -0.86
CA ASP A 154 14.21 13.10 -0.27
C ASP A 154 15.46 13.27 -1.16
N LEU A 155 15.58 12.46 -2.21
CA LEU A 155 16.68 12.53 -3.17
C LEU A 155 16.28 13.22 -4.48
N MET A 156 15.00 13.44 -4.72
CA MET A 156 14.49 14.23 -5.85
C MET A 156 14.37 15.70 -5.43
N LYS A 157 14.78 16.61 -6.31
CA LYS A 157 14.49 18.03 -6.16
C LYS A 157 13.12 18.32 -6.80
N VAL A 158 12.42 19.35 -6.32
CA VAL A 158 11.17 19.83 -6.93
C VAL A 158 11.34 20.07 -8.44
N GLU A 159 12.54 20.53 -8.82
CA GLU A 159 12.92 20.84 -10.21
C GLU A 159 13.01 19.58 -11.11
N ASP A 160 13.14 18.40 -10.52
CA ASP A 160 13.22 17.13 -11.25
C ASP A 160 11.84 16.57 -11.61
N ILE A 161 10.74 17.13 -11.06
CA ILE A 161 9.35 16.73 -11.34
C ILE A 161 8.87 17.45 -12.59
N THR A 162 9.09 16.86 -13.76
CA THR A 162 8.64 17.42 -15.05
C THR A 162 7.14 17.22 -15.29
N ASN A 163 6.59 16.11 -14.82
CA ASN A 163 5.16 15.75 -14.93
C ASN A 163 4.48 15.87 -13.55
N GLY A 164 4.12 17.09 -13.17
CA GLY A 164 3.73 17.47 -11.81
C GLY A 164 2.37 16.95 -11.31
N TYR A 165 1.58 16.25 -12.12
CA TYR A 165 0.26 15.76 -11.73
C TYR A 165 0.16 14.23 -11.83
N CYS A 166 -0.06 13.57 -10.69
CA CYS A 166 -0.49 12.18 -10.64
C CYS A 166 -1.98 12.11 -10.99
N THR A 167 -2.31 11.54 -12.14
CA THR A 167 -3.67 11.50 -12.70
C THR A 167 -4.12 10.06 -12.84
N GLN A 168 -5.22 9.71 -12.18
CA GLN A 168 -5.81 8.37 -12.22
C GLN A 168 -7.32 8.45 -12.38
N PHE A 169 -7.90 7.58 -13.23
CA PHE A 169 -9.35 7.43 -13.40
C PHE A 169 -9.69 6.13 -14.11
N LEU A 170 -10.97 5.78 -14.11
CA LEU A 170 -11.54 4.68 -14.86
C LEU A 170 -12.29 5.21 -16.09
N ILE A 171 -12.10 4.54 -17.23
CA ILE A 171 -12.86 4.76 -18.46
C ILE A 171 -13.81 3.57 -18.60
N ASN A 172 -15.11 3.80 -18.47
CA ASN A 172 -16.11 2.78 -18.81
C ASN A 172 -16.27 2.77 -20.32
N LYS A 173 -15.81 1.71 -20.97
CA LYS A 173 -15.58 1.63 -22.41
C LYS A 173 -16.85 1.81 -23.23
N ASN A 174 -16.75 2.58 -24.30
CA ASN A 174 -17.67 2.50 -25.42
C ASN A 174 -17.35 1.27 -26.27
N GLU A 175 -18.30 0.82 -27.05
CA GLU A 175 -18.09 -0.27 -28.02
C GLU A 175 -16.93 0.06 -28.98
N GLY A 176 -15.97 -0.86 -29.10
CA GLY A 176 -14.77 -0.67 -29.93
C GLY A 176 -13.65 0.20 -29.32
N ALA A 177 -13.79 0.65 -28.07
CA ALA A 177 -12.71 1.36 -27.38
C ALA A 177 -11.48 0.45 -27.16
N SER A 178 -10.28 0.99 -27.36
CA SER A 178 -9.02 0.26 -27.24
C SER A 178 -8.09 0.92 -26.23
N ALA A 179 -7.73 0.18 -25.19
CA ALA A 179 -6.74 0.61 -24.22
C ALA A 179 -5.37 0.88 -24.83
N ALA A 180 -4.99 0.16 -25.89
CA ALA A 180 -3.70 0.35 -26.55
C ALA A 180 -3.53 1.77 -27.13
N LYS A 181 -4.58 2.33 -27.73
CA LYS A 181 -4.55 3.71 -28.25
C LYS A 181 -4.48 4.73 -27.12
N MET A 182 -5.29 4.54 -26.08
CA MET A 182 -5.27 5.43 -24.90
C MET A 182 -3.92 5.38 -24.20
N ARG A 183 -3.34 4.20 -24.10
CA ARG A 183 -1.98 3.99 -23.54
C ARG A 183 -0.96 4.78 -24.35
N ALA A 184 -0.90 4.59 -25.66
CA ALA A 184 0.06 5.27 -26.53
C ALA A 184 -0.06 6.80 -26.43
N PHE A 185 -1.29 7.34 -26.27
CA PHE A 185 -1.52 8.75 -26.07
C PHE A 185 -0.98 9.21 -24.69
N ALA A 186 -1.26 8.47 -23.63
CA ALA A 186 -0.79 8.79 -22.28
C ALA A 186 0.75 8.80 -22.22
N GLU A 187 1.40 7.84 -22.91
CA GLU A 187 2.86 7.73 -23.04
C GLU A 187 3.51 8.92 -23.73
N SER A 188 2.82 9.47 -24.72
CA SER A 188 3.31 10.64 -25.46
C SER A 188 3.14 11.94 -24.66
N ASN A 189 2.35 11.95 -23.57
CA ASN A 189 1.98 13.14 -22.83
C ASN A 189 2.26 13.04 -21.32
N GLY A 190 3.05 12.02 -20.90
CA GLY A 190 3.40 11.81 -19.51
C GLY A 190 4.38 10.67 -19.33
N ASP A 191 4.65 10.35 -18.06
CA ASP A 191 5.46 9.20 -17.62
C ASP A 191 4.70 8.37 -16.58
N SER A 192 5.35 7.30 -16.10
CA SER A 192 4.77 6.39 -15.09
C SER A 192 3.39 5.84 -15.49
N VAL A 193 3.19 5.61 -16.79
CA VAL A 193 1.91 5.20 -17.35
C VAL A 193 1.59 3.76 -17.00
N VAL A 194 0.45 3.55 -16.36
CA VAL A 194 -0.18 2.24 -16.13
C VAL A 194 -1.57 2.27 -16.75
N CYS A 195 -1.78 1.49 -17.79
CA CYS A 195 -3.05 1.42 -18.51
C CYS A 195 -3.49 -0.04 -18.62
N ILE A 196 -4.53 -0.39 -17.88
CA ILE A 196 -5.04 -1.76 -17.75
C ILE A 196 -6.43 -1.82 -18.34
N GLU A 197 -6.63 -2.75 -19.28
CA GLU A 197 -7.92 -3.06 -19.85
C GLU A 197 -8.54 -4.24 -19.11
N ASP A 198 -9.78 -4.06 -18.68
CA ASP A 198 -10.69 -5.09 -18.23
C ASP A 198 -11.88 -5.19 -19.20
N ASP A 199 -12.79 -6.12 -18.98
CA ASP A 199 -13.90 -6.40 -19.91
C ASP A 199 -14.62 -5.12 -20.35
N ASP A 200 -15.08 -4.31 -19.42
CA ASP A 200 -15.85 -3.08 -19.68
C ASP A 200 -15.14 -1.79 -19.26
N VAL A 201 -13.93 -1.88 -18.71
CA VAL A 201 -13.26 -0.74 -18.08
C VAL A 201 -11.78 -0.67 -18.46
N ILE A 202 -11.29 0.55 -18.71
CA ILE A 202 -9.85 0.83 -18.75
C ILE A 202 -9.48 1.63 -17.49
N ASN A 203 -8.53 1.13 -16.73
CA ASN A 203 -7.93 1.86 -15.60
C ASN A 203 -6.66 2.55 -16.09
N LEU A 204 -6.63 3.87 -16.02
CA LEU A 204 -5.47 4.67 -16.39
C LEU A 204 -4.87 5.37 -15.19
N HIS A 205 -3.56 5.26 -15.06
CA HIS A 205 -2.72 6.06 -14.18
C HIS A 205 -1.58 6.65 -15.02
N VAL A 206 -1.31 7.94 -14.86
CA VAL A 206 -0.25 8.65 -15.58
C VAL A 206 0.24 9.84 -14.76
N HIS A 207 1.54 10.08 -14.78
CA HIS A 207 2.12 11.34 -14.36
C HIS A 207 2.23 12.26 -15.58
N THR A 208 1.62 13.43 -15.52
CA THR A 208 1.56 14.36 -16.66
C THR A 208 1.68 15.82 -16.21
N ALA A 209 2.14 16.68 -17.10
CA ALA A 209 2.10 18.12 -16.89
C ALA A 209 0.71 18.73 -17.20
N ASP A 210 -0.12 18.02 -18.00
CA ASP A 210 -1.45 18.47 -18.43
C ASP A 210 -2.51 17.38 -18.25
N PRO A 211 -3.13 17.27 -17.06
CA PRO A 211 -4.23 16.34 -16.82
C PRO A 211 -5.43 16.56 -17.75
N GLY A 212 -5.69 17.83 -18.10
CA GLY A 212 -6.82 18.18 -18.96
C GLY A 212 -6.73 17.54 -20.34
N LYS A 213 -5.53 17.50 -20.91
CA LYS A 213 -5.25 16.86 -22.19
C LYS A 213 -5.49 15.35 -22.15
N ILE A 214 -5.06 14.71 -21.07
CA ILE A 214 -5.29 13.27 -20.83
C ILE A 214 -6.77 12.96 -20.72
N LEU A 215 -7.52 13.75 -19.93
CA LEU A 215 -8.96 13.57 -19.74
C LEU A 215 -9.75 13.82 -21.04
N SER A 216 -9.38 14.85 -21.80
CA SER A 216 -10.03 15.18 -23.07
C SER A 216 -9.86 14.07 -24.13
N GLU A 217 -8.73 13.37 -24.12
CA GLU A 217 -8.54 12.20 -24.96
C GLU A 217 -9.35 11.01 -24.43
N ALA A 218 -9.29 10.76 -23.11
CA ALA A 218 -9.93 9.61 -22.47
C ALA A 218 -11.45 9.55 -22.69
N ILE A 219 -12.14 10.70 -22.70
CA ILE A 219 -13.59 10.81 -22.93
C ILE A 219 -14.00 10.22 -24.30
N LYS A 220 -13.11 10.18 -25.29
CA LYS A 220 -13.39 9.60 -26.60
C LYS A 220 -13.56 8.07 -26.55
N TYR A 221 -13.04 7.43 -25.51
CA TYR A 221 -13.07 5.98 -25.32
C TYR A 221 -14.23 5.52 -24.42
N GLY A 222 -14.86 6.43 -23.69
CA GLY A 222 -15.98 6.12 -22.81
C GLY A 222 -16.21 7.19 -21.74
N TYR A 223 -17.18 6.96 -20.85
CA TYR A 223 -17.41 7.89 -19.76
C TYR A 223 -16.45 7.62 -18.59
N LEU A 224 -16.02 8.68 -17.94
CA LEU A 224 -14.98 8.64 -16.93
C LEU A 224 -15.56 8.62 -15.53
N THR A 225 -14.94 7.81 -14.64
CA THR A 225 -15.32 7.69 -13.22
C THR A 225 -14.08 7.57 -12.33
N ASN A 226 -14.26 7.69 -11.02
CA ASN A 226 -13.22 7.49 -10.00
C ASN A 226 -11.97 8.35 -10.21
N PHE A 227 -12.18 9.64 -10.43
CA PHE A 227 -11.11 10.59 -10.65
C PHE A 227 -10.25 10.77 -9.40
N LYS A 228 -8.93 10.77 -9.61
CA LYS A 228 -7.93 11.21 -8.66
C LYS A 228 -6.87 12.01 -9.41
N ILE A 229 -6.78 13.31 -9.14
CA ILE A 229 -5.73 14.18 -9.67
C ILE A 229 -5.06 14.86 -8.50
N GLU A 230 -3.77 14.64 -8.33
CA GLU A 230 -2.98 15.17 -7.22
C GLU A 230 -1.77 15.94 -7.75
N ASN A 231 -1.51 17.10 -7.16
CA ASN A 231 -0.32 17.88 -7.46
C ASN A 231 0.87 17.31 -6.69
N MET A 232 1.80 16.70 -7.41
CA MET A 232 2.98 16.07 -6.82
C MET A 232 3.97 17.08 -6.23
N HIS A 233 4.01 18.32 -6.75
CA HIS A 233 4.83 19.38 -6.16
C HIS A 233 4.30 19.76 -4.76
N GLU A 234 2.99 19.88 -4.60
CA GLU A 234 2.39 20.17 -3.29
C GLU A 234 2.62 19.04 -2.29
N GLN A 235 2.48 17.79 -2.75
CA GLN A 235 2.78 16.62 -1.92
C GLN A 235 4.24 16.60 -1.48
N PHE A 236 5.17 16.88 -2.39
CA PHE A 236 6.59 16.95 -2.09
C PHE A 236 6.90 18.07 -1.08
N LEU A 237 6.38 19.26 -1.28
CA LEU A 237 6.56 20.40 -0.37
C LEU A 237 5.95 20.15 1.01
N ALA A 238 4.79 19.49 1.08
CA ALA A 238 4.17 19.11 2.34
C ALA A 238 5.03 18.11 3.11
N ARG A 239 5.59 17.10 2.45
CA ARG A 239 6.51 16.12 3.04
C ARG A 239 7.82 16.77 3.51
N GLN A 240 8.41 17.68 2.73
CA GLN A 240 9.61 18.42 3.16
C GLN A 240 9.36 19.26 4.42
N LYS A 241 8.19 19.88 4.54
CA LYS A 241 7.81 20.63 5.75
C LYS A 241 7.66 19.71 6.95
N GLN A 242 7.11 18.52 6.78
CA GLN A 242 7.00 17.50 7.83
C GLN A 242 8.37 16.92 8.20
N GLY A 243 9.24 16.60 7.24
CA GLY A 243 10.60 16.13 7.48
C GLY A 243 11.45 17.14 8.27
N LYS A 244 11.41 18.41 7.87
CA LYS A 244 12.10 19.50 8.61
C LYS A 244 11.51 19.76 10.01
N SER A 245 10.25 19.49 10.22
CA SER A 245 9.59 19.54 11.53
C SER A 245 10.07 18.40 12.43
N LEU A 246 10.22 17.19 11.87
CA LEU A 246 10.75 16.02 12.59
C LEU A 246 12.25 16.16 12.90
N GLU A 247 13.06 16.72 11.98
CA GLU A 247 14.47 16.99 12.24
C GLU A 247 14.68 18.07 13.32
N LYS A 248 13.86 19.10 13.36
CA LYS A 248 13.89 20.11 14.43
C LYS A 248 13.45 19.54 15.77
N GLN A 249 12.55 18.57 15.80
CA GLN A 249 12.16 17.86 17.02
C GLN A 249 13.21 16.82 17.44
N ALA A 250 13.86 16.14 16.49
CA ALA A 250 14.92 15.17 16.78
C ALA A 250 16.22 15.80 17.30
N SER A 251 16.48 17.09 16.99
CA SER A 251 17.65 17.83 17.50
C SER A 251 17.41 18.50 18.84
N ALA A 252 16.17 18.54 19.33
CA ALA A 252 15.81 19.21 20.59
C ALA A 252 15.61 18.26 21.78
N GLU A 253 15.34 16.96 21.56
CA GLU A 253 15.16 16.04 22.69
C GLU A 253 15.60 14.62 22.34
N LYS A 254 16.60 14.11 23.06
CA LYS A 254 16.72 12.69 23.36
C LYS A 254 15.64 12.37 24.40
N ALA A 255 14.45 12.01 23.96
CA ALA A 255 13.42 11.43 24.81
C ALA A 255 12.82 10.18 24.14
N PRO A 256 12.41 9.17 24.92
CA PRO A 256 12.09 7.85 24.44
C PRO A 256 10.84 7.86 23.55
N SER A 257 10.75 6.84 22.65
CA SER A 257 9.58 6.54 21.83
C SER A 257 8.28 6.95 22.49
N GLN A 258 7.41 7.69 21.78
CA GLN A 258 6.03 7.89 22.20
C GLN A 258 5.33 6.52 22.33
N ALA A 259 5.54 5.91 23.50
CA ALA A 259 4.64 4.90 24.00
C ALA A 259 3.33 5.61 24.26
N SER A 260 2.30 5.22 23.53
CA SER A 260 0.88 5.60 23.64
C SER A 260 0.59 6.80 24.54
N GLU A 261 0.15 7.90 23.93
CA GLU A 261 -0.41 9.09 24.62
C GLU A 261 -1.60 8.70 25.53
N PHE A 262 -2.05 7.45 25.42
CA PHE A 262 -3.21 6.88 26.10
C PHE A 262 -2.79 5.82 27.11
N ILE A 263 -3.22 6.00 28.38
CA ILE A 263 -2.97 5.08 29.48
C ILE A 263 -4.21 4.20 29.65
N TYR A 264 -4.02 2.88 29.72
CA TYR A 264 -5.12 1.92 29.98
C TYR A 264 -5.89 2.32 31.25
N ALA A 265 -7.22 2.41 31.13
CA ALA A 265 -8.13 2.63 32.23
C ALA A 265 -9.06 1.44 32.42
N ALA A 266 -9.20 0.97 33.67
CA ALA A 266 -10.19 -0.06 33.98
C ALA A 266 -11.60 0.50 33.80
N VAL A 267 -12.54 -0.33 33.32
CA VAL A 267 -13.93 0.07 33.13
C VAL A 267 -14.58 0.49 34.46
N ASP A 268 -15.12 1.71 34.49
CA ASP A 268 -15.95 2.18 35.60
C ASP A 268 -17.38 1.64 35.42
N PRO A 269 -17.88 0.79 36.36
CA PRO A 269 -19.22 0.22 36.25
C PRO A 269 -20.35 1.26 36.26
N SER A 270 -20.10 2.47 36.72
CA SER A 270 -21.06 3.57 36.79
C SER A 270 -21.15 4.35 35.47
N ARG A 271 -20.20 4.13 34.54
CA ARG A 271 -20.09 4.87 33.29
C ARG A 271 -20.52 3.99 32.11
N ASP A 272 -21.67 4.28 31.55
CA ASP A 272 -22.24 3.46 30.47
C ASP A 272 -21.58 3.74 29.10
N TYR A 273 -21.25 5.01 28.81
CA TYR A 273 -20.79 5.42 27.48
C TYR A 273 -19.54 6.28 27.55
N GLY A 274 -18.67 6.13 26.54
CA GLY A 274 -17.52 6.97 26.28
C GLY A 274 -17.35 7.24 24.80
N PHE A 275 -16.55 8.26 24.43
CA PHE A 275 -16.40 8.72 23.05
C PHE A 275 -14.93 8.91 22.70
N VAL A 276 -14.51 8.26 21.62
CA VAL A 276 -13.19 8.46 20.98
C VAL A 276 -13.42 9.09 19.62
N ALA A 277 -12.83 10.26 19.38
CA ALA A 277 -12.93 10.92 18.10
C ALA A 277 -11.62 10.84 17.31
N VAL A 278 -11.71 10.79 15.99
CA VAL A 278 -10.54 10.92 15.10
C VAL A 278 -10.59 12.31 14.47
N ALA A 279 -9.54 13.10 14.66
CA ALA A 279 -9.51 14.48 14.17
C ALA A 279 -8.17 14.83 13.51
N ALA A 280 -8.22 15.65 12.46
CA ALA A 280 -7.06 16.20 11.78
C ALA A 280 -6.74 17.60 12.31
N GLY A 281 -5.56 17.76 12.90
CA GLY A 281 -5.06 19.05 13.36
C GLY A 281 -5.63 19.51 14.70
N GLU A 282 -4.90 20.40 15.36
CA GLU A 282 -5.19 20.84 16.74
C GLU A 282 -6.53 21.57 16.88
N GLY A 283 -7.00 22.24 15.84
CA GLY A 283 -8.29 22.96 15.90
C GLY A 283 -9.49 22.01 16.06
N LEU A 284 -9.54 20.91 15.29
CA LEU A 284 -10.58 19.89 15.41
C LEU A 284 -10.43 19.08 16.71
N LYS A 285 -9.18 18.82 17.14
CA LYS A 285 -8.90 18.18 18.43
C LYS A 285 -9.49 19.00 19.58
N ALA A 286 -9.27 20.32 19.59
CA ALA A 286 -9.85 21.21 20.59
C ALA A 286 -11.38 21.15 20.57
N VAL A 287 -12.02 21.21 19.39
CA VAL A 287 -13.48 21.13 19.29
C VAL A 287 -14.04 19.83 19.84
N PHE A 288 -13.44 18.68 19.53
CA PHE A 288 -13.90 17.41 20.09
C PHE A 288 -13.67 17.31 21.61
N THR A 289 -12.58 17.88 22.10
CA THR A 289 -12.32 17.98 23.55
C THR A 289 -13.37 18.86 24.23
N ASP A 290 -13.73 20.00 23.65
CA ASP A 290 -14.77 20.88 24.17
C ASP A 290 -16.18 20.25 24.12
N LEU A 291 -16.40 19.32 23.16
CA LEU A 291 -17.61 18.50 23.07
C LEU A 291 -17.59 17.28 24.00
N ALA A 292 -16.62 17.22 24.92
CA ALA A 292 -16.46 16.16 25.90
C ALA A 292 -16.15 14.77 25.30
N ALA A 293 -15.44 14.70 24.18
CA ALA A 293 -14.82 13.45 23.74
C ALA A 293 -13.75 13.04 24.76
N ASP A 294 -13.76 11.78 25.18
CA ASP A 294 -12.84 11.26 26.22
C ASP A 294 -11.40 11.15 25.70
N ALA A 295 -11.26 10.81 24.42
CA ALA A 295 -9.98 10.77 23.76
C ALA A 295 -10.10 11.24 22.32
N VAL A 296 -9.07 11.91 21.81
CA VAL A 296 -9.00 12.34 20.41
C VAL A 296 -7.72 11.82 19.79
N VAL A 297 -7.87 10.92 18.80
CA VAL A 297 -6.76 10.35 18.06
C VAL A 297 -6.44 11.26 16.88
N SER A 298 -5.17 11.62 16.72
CA SER A 298 -4.72 12.44 15.60
C SER A 298 -4.75 11.63 14.30
N GLY A 299 -5.53 12.12 13.32
CA GLY A 299 -5.62 11.50 12.00
C GLY A 299 -6.40 12.37 11.05
N GLY A 300 -6.03 12.38 9.77
CA GLY A 300 -6.61 13.29 8.80
C GLY A 300 -6.90 12.64 7.44
N GLN A 301 -7.25 13.46 6.46
CA GLN A 301 -7.57 12.99 5.10
C GLN A 301 -6.38 12.28 4.41
N THR A 302 -5.15 12.61 4.79
CA THR A 302 -3.91 12.08 4.20
C THR A 302 -3.17 11.08 5.10
N MET A 303 -3.44 11.05 6.41
CA MET A 303 -2.86 10.10 7.36
C MET A 303 -3.96 9.52 8.25
N ASN A 304 -4.36 8.29 7.99
CA ASN A 304 -5.23 7.56 8.91
C ASN A 304 -4.42 7.14 10.15
N PRO A 305 -4.99 7.24 11.37
CA PRO A 305 -4.36 6.68 12.55
C PRO A 305 -4.20 5.16 12.39
N SER A 306 -3.21 4.59 13.07
CA SER A 306 -3.08 3.14 13.11
C SER A 306 -4.22 2.50 13.90
N THR A 307 -4.49 1.23 13.65
CA THR A 307 -5.45 0.46 14.44
C THR A 307 -5.03 0.42 15.91
N GLU A 308 -3.73 0.39 16.17
CA GLU A 308 -3.13 0.40 17.52
C GLU A 308 -3.42 1.71 18.27
N ASP A 309 -3.31 2.87 17.60
CA ASP A 309 -3.62 4.16 18.19
C ASP A 309 -5.10 4.26 18.59
N ILE A 310 -5.99 3.77 17.71
CA ILE A 310 -7.43 3.76 17.98
C ILE A 310 -7.75 2.81 19.14
N LEU A 311 -7.16 1.61 19.17
CA LEU A 311 -7.33 0.64 20.26
C LEU A 311 -6.80 1.18 21.58
N ALA A 312 -5.63 1.82 21.60
CA ALA A 312 -5.07 2.44 22.79
C ALA A 312 -5.99 3.53 23.32
N ALA A 313 -6.55 4.38 22.44
CA ALA A 313 -7.51 5.40 22.82
C ALA A 313 -8.80 4.78 23.40
N ILE A 314 -9.36 3.73 22.79
CA ILE A 314 -10.52 3.03 23.32
C ILE A 314 -10.23 2.46 24.71
N GLN A 315 -9.08 1.83 24.91
CA GLN A 315 -8.66 1.23 26.16
C GLN A 315 -8.36 2.25 27.27
N SER A 316 -8.14 3.50 26.92
CA SER A 316 -7.94 4.59 27.89
C SER A 316 -9.26 5.17 28.43
N VAL A 317 -10.40 4.81 27.83
CA VAL A 317 -11.72 5.32 28.22
C VAL A 317 -12.40 4.37 29.21
N PRO A 318 -12.64 4.78 30.47
CA PRO A 318 -13.22 3.92 31.49
C PRO A 318 -14.76 3.80 31.38
N ALA A 319 -15.26 3.33 30.23
CA ALA A 319 -16.69 3.19 29.98
C ALA A 319 -17.04 1.77 29.53
N LYS A 320 -18.27 1.30 29.79
CA LYS A 320 -18.76 -0.01 29.35
C LYS A 320 -18.86 -0.11 27.83
N THR A 321 -19.25 0.97 27.17
CA THR A 321 -19.38 1.06 25.72
C THR A 321 -18.67 2.31 25.23
N VAL A 322 -17.74 2.14 24.29
CA VAL A 322 -17.00 3.25 23.68
C VAL A 322 -17.43 3.43 22.24
N PHE A 323 -17.91 4.62 21.90
CA PHE A 323 -18.23 5.00 20.54
C PHE A 323 -17.01 5.64 19.88
N VAL A 324 -16.63 5.14 18.71
CA VAL A 324 -15.58 5.72 17.88
C VAL A 324 -16.20 6.57 16.79
N LEU A 325 -15.79 7.84 16.72
CA LEU A 325 -16.24 8.83 15.75
C LEU A 325 -15.18 9.01 14.66
N PRO A 326 -15.23 8.23 13.56
CA PRO A 326 -14.27 8.35 12.47
C PRO A 326 -14.53 9.61 11.65
N ASN A 327 -13.48 10.27 11.18
CA ASN A 327 -13.62 11.45 10.32
C ASN A 327 -13.74 11.11 8.82
N ASN A 328 -13.50 9.86 8.43
CA ASN A 328 -13.68 9.40 7.06
C ASN A 328 -13.96 7.88 7.00
N LYS A 329 -14.50 7.43 5.87
CA LYS A 329 -14.89 6.03 5.65
C LYS A 329 -13.73 5.02 5.66
N ASN A 330 -12.50 5.45 5.44
CA ASN A 330 -11.34 4.54 5.39
C ASN A 330 -10.93 4.08 6.80
N ILE A 331 -11.34 4.82 7.85
CA ILE A 331 -11.08 4.47 9.25
C ILE A 331 -12.07 3.41 9.75
N ILE A 332 -13.25 3.32 9.14
CA ILE A 332 -14.27 2.33 9.51
C ILE A 332 -13.84 0.90 9.11
N MET A 333 -13.04 0.77 8.08
CA MET A 333 -12.56 -0.52 7.56
C MET A 333 -11.41 -1.08 8.39
#